data_ef49fb8c6b772e9a92e82410ddbe0b2e
#
_entry.id   ef49fb8c6b772e9a92e82410ddbe0b2e
#
_cell.length_a   1.000
_cell.length_b   1.000
_cell.length_c   1.000
_cell.angle_alpha   90.00
_cell.angle_beta   90.00
_cell.angle_gamma   90.00
#
_symmetry.space_group_name_H-M   'P 1'
#
loop_
_entity.id
_entity.type
_entity.pdbx_description
1 polymer ?
#
loop_
_entity_poly.entity_id
_entity_poly.type
_entity_poly.pdbx_seq_one_letter_code
_entity_poly.pdbx_strand_id
1 'polypeptide(L)'
;EGLAWFTGSAVMMGDLLPSTQSILLAILYSIGAHGIMTLNDFKAIEGDRQMGVLSLPVQLGIAGAAENACLMMLVPQLGVFGLLLIWGAYWQAGVILLLIAGQMIMMRNFLLDPVKRALFLSGFGVPLFVSGMMVSAFAVAGRFSVN
;
A
#
# COMPACT_ATOMS: atom_id res chain seq x y z
N GLU A 1 -10.02 0.81 3.91
CA GLU A 1 -9.09 -0.20 4.44
C GLU A 1 -8.64 0.14 5.87
N GLY A 2 -8.23 1.40 6.16
CA GLY A 2 -7.78 1.81 7.49
C GLY A 2 -8.79 1.55 8.60
N LEU A 3 -10.08 1.80 8.38
CA LEU A 3 -11.13 1.48 9.35
C LEU A 3 -11.25 -0.02 9.63
N ALA A 4 -11.11 -0.86 8.60
CA ALA A 4 -11.16 -2.32 8.78
C ALA A 4 -9.98 -2.81 9.61
N TRP A 5 -8.78 -2.29 9.36
CA TRP A 5 -7.60 -2.56 10.18
C TRP A 5 -7.78 -2.11 11.63
N PHE A 6 -8.26 -0.86 11.81
CA PHE A 6 -8.50 -0.29 13.12
C PHE A 6 -9.49 -1.14 13.94
N THR A 7 -10.66 -1.44 13.35
CA THR A 7 -11.70 -2.22 14.01
C THR A 7 -11.24 -3.65 14.30
N GLY A 8 -10.59 -4.29 13.32
CA GLY A 8 -10.07 -5.65 13.49
C GLY A 8 -9.02 -5.75 14.60
N SER A 9 -8.09 -4.80 14.69
CA SER A 9 -7.08 -4.79 15.77
C SER A 9 -7.70 -4.55 17.13
N ALA A 10 -8.65 -3.61 17.26
CA ALA A 10 -9.33 -3.33 18.52
C ALA A 10 -10.12 -4.56 19.03
N VAL A 11 -10.87 -5.21 18.13
CA VAL A 11 -11.63 -6.43 18.45
C VAL A 11 -10.72 -7.57 18.89
N MET A 12 -9.59 -7.78 18.19
CA MET A 12 -8.64 -8.84 18.51
C MET A 12 -7.95 -8.64 19.87
N MET A 13 -7.72 -7.39 20.27
CA MET A 13 -7.10 -7.06 21.56
C MET A 13 -8.12 -6.98 22.70
N GLY A 14 -9.42 -6.95 22.40
CA GLY A 14 -10.49 -6.76 23.40
C GLY A 14 -10.53 -5.36 23.99
N ASP A 15 -9.85 -4.41 23.37
CA ASP A 15 -9.77 -3.01 23.77
C ASP A 15 -10.66 -2.11 22.91
N LEU A 16 -11.04 -0.95 23.45
CA LEU A 16 -11.81 0.06 22.72
C LEU A 16 -10.99 0.72 21.61
N LEU A 17 -9.67 0.78 21.78
CA LEU A 17 -8.75 1.39 20.81
C LEU A 17 -7.60 0.43 20.50
N PRO A 18 -7.17 0.34 19.23
CA PRO A 18 -5.98 -0.44 18.87
C PRO A 18 -4.70 0.23 19.39
N SER A 19 -3.62 -0.55 19.44
CA SER A 19 -2.31 -0.01 19.82
C SER A 19 -1.85 1.12 18.87
N THR A 20 -1.03 2.03 19.38
CA THR A 20 -0.45 3.12 18.57
C THR A 20 0.28 2.57 17.34
N GLN A 21 0.95 1.43 17.45
CA GLN A 21 1.63 0.76 16.36
C GLN A 21 0.66 0.31 15.26
N SER A 22 -0.47 -0.28 15.65
CA SER A 22 -1.54 -0.66 14.72
C SER A 22 -2.14 0.56 14.00
N ILE A 23 -2.33 1.67 14.73
CA ILE A 23 -2.85 2.91 14.14
C ILE A 23 -1.86 3.47 13.10
N LEU A 24 -0.56 3.53 13.41
CA LEU A 24 0.46 4.00 12.48
C LEU A 24 0.51 3.14 11.21
N LEU A 25 0.48 1.82 11.35
CA LEU A 25 0.42 0.91 10.19
C LEU A 25 -0.85 1.12 9.38
N ALA A 26 -2.01 1.26 10.03
CA ALA A 26 -3.28 1.50 9.35
C ALA A 26 -3.25 2.78 8.51
N ILE A 27 -2.68 3.87 9.03
CA ILE A 27 -2.53 5.14 8.32
C ILE A 27 -1.63 4.96 7.11
N LEU A 28 -0.42 4.40 7.28
CA LEU A 28 0.55 4.23 6.20
C LEU A 28 -0.01 3.34 5.08
N TYR A 29 -0.60 2.20 5.41
CA TYR A 29 -1.18 1.31 4.40
C TYR A 29 -2.43 1.89 3.74
N SER A 30 -3.21 2.71 4.46
CA SER A 30 -4.34 3.43 3.85
C SER A 30 -3.89 4.45 2.81
N ILE A 31 -2.79 5.17 3.07
CA ILE A 31 -2.17 6.05 2.07
C ILE A 31 -1.71 5.25 0.86
N GLY A 32 -1.05 4.11 1.07
CA GLY A 32 -0.61 3.24 -0.03
C GLY A 32 -1.76 2.66 -0.86
N ALA A 33 -2.91 2.41 -0.25
CA ALA A 33 -4.11 1.94 -0.93
C ALA A 33 -4.64 2.93 -1.98
N HIS A 34 -4.43 4.23 -1.82
CA HIS A 34 -4.76 5.21 -2.85
C HIS A 34 -3.98 4.98 -4.14
N GLY A 35 -2.70 4.58 -4.04
CA GLY A 35 -1.92 4.20 -5.21
C GLY A 35 -2.52 2.99 -5.94
N ILE A 36 -3.00 1.99 -5.17
CA ILE A 36 -3.68 0.81 -5.73
C ILE A 36 -4.99 1.20 -6.43
N MET A 37 -5.79 2.09 -5.83
CA MET A 37 -7.04 2.57 -6.42
C MET A 37 -6.78 3.28 -7.76
N THR A 38 -5.73 4.10 -7.83
CA THR A 38 -5.32 4.78 -9.06
C THR A 38 -4.99 3.80 -10.19
N LEU A 39 -4.47 2.60 -9.90
CA LEU A 39 -4.21 1.58 -10.94
C LEU A 39 -5.51 1.12 -11.63
N ASN A 40 -6.64 1.14 -10.95
CA ASN A 40 -7.93 0.79 -11.53
C ASN A 40 -8.43 1.86 -12.51
N ASP A 41 -8.12 3.12 -12.25
CA ASP A 41 -8.53 4.25 -13.10
C ASP A 41 -7.91 4.18 -14.50
N PHE A 42 -6.72 3.53 -14.64
CA PHE A 42 -6.09 3.34 -15.96
C PHE A 42 -6.92 2.51 -16.94
N LYS A 43 -7.85 1.70 -16.43
CA LYS A 43 -8.78 0.90 -17.27
C LYS A 43 -9.98 1.71 -17.74
N ALA A 44 -10.30 2.80 -17.06
CA ALA A 44 -11.53 3.57 -17.22
C ALA A 44 -11.31 4.95 -17.86
N ILE A 45 -10.09 5.33 -18.24
CA ILE A 45 -9.71 6.69 -18.68
C ILE A 45 -10.67 7.25 -19.73
N GLU A 46 -10.99 6.46 -20.76
CA GLU A 46 -11.87 6.92 -21.86
C GLU A 46 -13.32 7.09 -21.39
N GLY A 47 -13.84 6.15 -20.59
CA GLY A 47 -15.16 6.24 -19.98
C GLY A 47 -15.25 7.42 -19.00
N ASP A 48 -14.23 7.65 -18.20
CA ASP A 48 -14.16 8.75 -17.24
C ASP A 48 -14.22 10.09 -17.95
N ARG A 49 -13.47 10.25 -19.06
CA ARG A 49 -13.52 11.45 -19.89
C ARG A 49 -14.91 11.72 -20.47
N GLN A 50 -15.56 10.69 -21.00
CA GLN A 50 -16.89 10.81 -21.61
C GLN A 50 -17.96 11.16 -20.56
N MET A 51 -17.84 10.65 -19.35
CA MET A 51 -18.76 10.89 -18.24
C MET A 51 -18.42 12.13 -17.41
N GLY A 52 -17.33 12.84 -17.71
CA GLY A 52 -16.87 14.00 -16.93
C GLY A 52 -16.32 13.65 -15.55
N VAL A 53 -15.91 12.38 -15.34
CA VAL A 53 -15.27 11.94 -14.09
C VAL A 53 -13.82 12.38 -14.07
N LEU A 54 -13.43 13.10 -13.02
CA LEU A 54 -12.08 13.61 -12.85
C LEU A 54 -11.19 12.60 -12.10
N SER A 55 -10.97 11.41 -12.67
CA SER A 55 -9.99 10.45 -12.14
C SER A 55 -8.55 10.99 -12.29
N LEU A 56 -7.61 10.47 -11.49
CA LEU A 56 -6.21 10.94 -11.51
C LEU A 56 -5.58 10.90 -12.91
N PRO A 57 -5.74 9.84 -13.72
CA PRO A 57 -5.23 9.84 -15.08
C PRO A 57 -5.86 10.90 -15.98
N VAL A 58 -7.11 11.29 -15.75
CA VAL A 58 -7.79 12.36 -16.49
C VAL A 58 -7.25 13.74 -16.09
N GLN A 59 -6.96 13.95 -14.80
CA GLN A 59 -6.48 15.23 -14.27
C GLN A 59 -4.98 15.46 -14.50
N LEU A 60 -4.15 14.47 -14.16
CA LEU A 60 -2.68 14.57 -14.19
C LEU A 60 -2.05 14.05 -15.49
N GLY A 61 -2.86 13.45 -16.35
CA GLY A 61 -2.37 12.69 -17.48
C GLY A 61 -1.81 11.33 -17.07
N ILE A 62 -1.59 10.45 -18.08
CA ILE A 62 -1.19 9.05 -17.85
C ILE A 62 0.13 8.94 -17.10
N ALA A 63 1.15 9.72 -17.50
CA ALA A 63 2.47 9.66 -16.85
C ALA A 63 2.43 10.16 -15.40
N GLY A 64 1.82 11.33 -15.16
CA GLY A 64 1.73 11.91 -13.82
C GLY A 64 0.93 11.03 -12.85
N ALA A 65 -0.18 10.44 -13.31
CA ALA A 65 -0.96 9.52 -12.49
C ALA A 65 -0.19 8.22 -12.18
N ALA A 66 0.61 7.71 -13.14
CA ALA A 66 1.42 6.51 -12.94
C ALA A 66 2.53 6.74 -11.90
N GLU A 67 3.23 7.87 -11.98
CA GLU A 67 4.25 8.26 -11.00
C GLU A 67 3.62 8.44 -9.61
N ASN A 68 2.48 9.14 -9.54
CA ASN A 68 1.76 9.34 -8.29
C ASN A 68 1.34 8.00 -7.65
N ALA A 69 0.78 7.07 -8.44
CA ALA A 69 0.40 5.74 -7.96
C ALA A 69 1.61 4.99 -7.36
N CYS A 70 2.75 5.00 -8.06
CA CYS A 70 3.98 4.37 -7.57
C CYS A 70 4.48 5.01 -6.27
N LEU A 71 4.49 6.35 -6.18
CA LEU A 71 4.92 7.07 -4.98
C LEU A 71 4.01 6.78 -3.79
N MET A 72 2.69 6.82 -4.00
CA MET A 72 1.70 6.53 -2.96
C MET A 72 1.80 5.09 -2.43
N MET A 73 2.24 4.14 -3.24
CA MET A 73 2.49 2.77 -2.78
C MET A 73 3.85 2.63 -2.09
N LEU A 74 4.90 3.27 -2.62
CA LEU A 74 6.27 3.07 -2.16
C LEU A 74 6.60 3.82 -0.87
N VAL A 75 6.23 5.11 -0.78
CA VAL A 75 6.60 5.97 0.36
C VAL A 75 6.06 5.43 1.70
N PRO A 76 4.79 5.05 1.81
CA PRO A 76 4.29 4.44 3.04
C PRO A 76 4.98 3.13 3.42
N GLN A 77 5.32 2.28 2.45
CA GLN A 77 6.05 1.04 2.72
C GLN A 77 7.46 1.29 3.25
N LEU A 78 8.15 2.32 2.75
CA LEU A 78 9.43 2.75 3.32
C LEU A 78 9.26 3.27 4.76
N GLY A 79 8.16 3.97 5.03
CA GLY A 79 7.77 4.37 6.39
C GLY A 79 7.57 3.15 7.31
N VAL A 80 6.84 2.14 6.84
CA VAL A 80 6.65 0.87 7.57
C VAL A 80 7.99 0.18 7.83
N PHE A 81 8.86 0.09 6.83
CA PHE A 81 10.20 -0.46 6.99
C PHE A 81 10.98 0.24 8.10
N GLY A 82 10.98 1.59 8.10
CA GLY A 82 11.63 2.39 9.14
C GLY A 82 11.04 2.14 10.53
N LEU A 83 9.71 2.07 10.66
CA LEU A 83 9.05 1.77 11.92
C LEU A 83 9.41 0.38 12.44
N LEU A 84 9.45 -0.63 11.59
CA LEU A 84 9.84 -1.99 11.97
C LEU A 84 11.30 -2.05 12.48
N LEU A 85 12.21 -1.27 11.91
CA LEU A 85 13.58 -1.15 12.42
C LEU A 85 13.61 -0.50 13.81
N ILE A 86 12.88 0.60 14.00
CA ILE A 86 12.77 1.31 15.28
C ILE A 86 12.17 0.38 16.36
N TRP A 87 11.18 -0.42 16.00
CA TRP A 87 10.57 -1.39 16.90
C TRP A 87 11.42 -2.65 17.11
N GLY A 88 12.60 -2.77 16.48
CA GLY A 88 13.50 -3.91 16.58
C GLY A 88 12.97 -5.18 15.88
N ALA A 89 12.00 -5.06 14.98
CA ALA A 89 11.43 -6.16 14.19
C ALA A 89 12.28 -6.44 12.94
N TYR A 90 13.59 -6.70 13.13
CA TYR A 90 14.58 -6.76 12.03
C TYR A 90 14.28 -7.81 10.97
N TRP A 91 13.76 -8.99 11.39
CA TRP A 91 13.39 -10.03 10.45
C TRP A 91 12.26 -9.60 9.52
N GLN A 92 11.20 -9.03 10.10
CA GLN A 92 10.07 -8.53 9.34
C GLN A 92 10.48 -7.33 8.45
N ALA A 93 11.32 -6.46 8.96
CA ALA A 93 11.89 -5.37 8.15
C ALA A 93 12.67 -5.90 6.94
N GLY A 94 13.46 -6.95 7.10
CA GLY A 94 14.17 -7.61 5.99
C GLY A 94 13.21 -8.16 4.94
N VAL A 95 12.11 -8.79 5.36
CA VAL A 95 11.08 -9.29 4.43
C VAL A 95 10.41 -8.13 3.70
N ILE A 96 10.03 -7.05 4.41
CA ILE A 96 9.45 -5.84 3.78
C ILE A 96 10.39 -5.26 2.73
N LEU A 97 11.68 -5.18 3.02
CA LEU A 97 12.67 -4.66 2.07
C LEU A 97 12.73 -5.50 0.78
N LEU A 98 12.67 -6.83 0.90
CA LEU A 98 12.61 -7.74 -0.26
C LEU A 98 11.33 -7.54 -1.08
N LEU A 99 10.18 -7.37 -0.41
CA LEU A 99 8.90 -7.11 -1.08
C LEU A 99 8.92 -5.76 -1.81
N ILE A 100 9.48 -4.72 -1.19
CA ILE A 100 9.67 -3.41 -1.83
C ILE A 100 10.57 -3.53 -3.06
N ALA A 101 11.68 -4.26 -2.99
CA ALA A 101 12.57 -4.45 -4.13
C ALA A 101 11.87 -5.13 -5.31
N GLY A 102 11.10 -6.19 -5.05
CA GLY A 102 10.28 -6.86 -6.07
C GLY A 102 9.22 -5.92 -6.66
N GLN A 103 8.56 -5.14 -5.83
CA GLN A 103 7.55 -4.17 -6.26
C GLN A 103 8.16 -3.05 -7.10
N MET A 104 9.34 -2.55 -6.75
CA MET A 104 10.05 -1.53 -7.55
C MET A 104 10.39 -2.01 -8.96
N ILE A 105 10.76 -3.28 -9.13
CA ILE A 105 11.00 -3.86 -10.46
C ILE A 105 9.70 -3.82 -11.29
N MET A 106 8.58 -4.17 -10.68
CA MET A 106 7.27 -4.15 -11.34
C MET A 106 6.81 -2.72 -11.66
N MET A 107 7.04 -1.76 -10.75
CA MET A 107 6.74 -0.35 -10.95
C MET A 107 7.55 0.24 -12.10
N ARG A 108 8.83 -0.07 -12.21
CA ARG A 108 9.66 0.34 -13.36
C ARG A 108 9.07 -0.16 -14.68
N ASN A 109 8.66 -1.42 -14.72
CA ASN A 109 8.00 -1.96 -15.91
C ASN A 109 6.67 -1.26 -16.19
N PHE A 110 5.85 -0.98 -15.18
CA PHE A 110 4.59 -0.27 -15.30
C PHE A 110 4.78 1.13 -15.89
N LEU A 111 5.78 1.89 -15.43
CA LEU A 111 6.06 3.24 -15.91
C LEU A 111 6.46 3.32 -17.39
N LEU A 112 6.90 2.21 -18.00
CA LEU A 112 7.19 2.17 -19.44
C LEU A 112 5.93 2.21 -20.34
N ASP A 113 4.82 1.62 -19.89
CA ASP A 113 3.53 1.64 -20.57
C ASP A 113 2.40 1.45 -19.54
N PRO A 114 1.99 2.54 -18.85
CA PRO A 114 1.06 2.45 -17.74
C PRO A 114 -0.29 1.85 -18.11
N VAL A 115 -0.83 2.20 -19.29
CA VAL A 115 -2.17 1.73 -19.69
C VAL A 115 -2.21 0.23 -19.91
N LYS A 116 -1.21 -0.33 -20.61
CA LYS A 116 -1.16 -1.77 -20.90
C LYS A 116 -0.73 -2.60 -19.67
N ARG A 117 0.10 -2.01 -18.80
CA ARG A 117 0.71 -2.74 -17.69
C ARG A 117 0.07 -2.49 -16.33
N ALA A 118 -0.98 -1.65 -16.26
CA ALA A 118 -1.74 -1.44 -15.02
C ALA A 118 -2.29 -2.75 -14.45
N LEU A 119 -2.84 -3.63 -15.32
CA LEU A 119 -3.33 -4.95 -14.92
C LEU A 119 -2.23 -5.84 -14.36
N PHE A 120 -1.03 -5.79 -14.94
CA PHE A 120 0.12 -6.57 -14.45
C PHE A 120 0.55 -6.11 -13.07
N LEU A 121 0.71 -4.78 -12.86
CA LEU A 121 1.05 -4.24 -11.56
C LEU A 121 -0.06 -4.48 -10.54
N SER A 122 -1.33 -4.37 -10.94
CA SER A 122 -2.46 -4.70 -10.08
C SER A 122 -2.48 -6.18 -9.67
N GLY A 123 -2.21 -7.10 -10.61
CA GLY A 123 -2.25 -8.54 -10.36
C GLY A 123 -1.11 -9.08 -9.52
N PHE A 124 0.08 -8.49 -9.62
CA PHE A 124 1.29 -9.00 -8.94
C PHE A 124 1.86 -8.03 -7.91
N GLY A 125 1.83 -6.72 -8.18
CA GLY A 125 2.36 -5.71 -7.27
C GLY A 125 1.46 -5.48 -6.04
N VAL A 126 0.14 -5.55 -6.21
CA VAL A 126 -0.81 -5.45 -5.10
C VAL A 126 -0.67 -6.62 -4.12
N PRO A 127 -0.59 -7.89 -4.54
CA PRO A 127 -0.29 -8.99 -3.62
C PRO A 127 1.01 -8.81 -2.84
N LEU A 128 2.08 -8.26 -3.44
CA LEU A 128 3.32 -7.94 -2.70
C LEU A 128 3.07 -6.88 -1.63
N PHE A 129 2.29 -5.84 -1.95
CA PHE A 129 1.90 -4.80 -1.01
C PHE A 129 1.09 -5.38 0.16
N VAL A 130 0.08 -6.20 -0.13
CA VAL A 130 -0.76 -6.86 0.88
C VAL A 130 0.04 -7.84 1.74
N SER A 131 0.98 -8.58 1.13
CA SER A 131 1.90 -9.44 1.89
C SER A 131 2.73 -8.63 2.90
N GLY A 132 3.15 -7.43 2.52
CA GLY A 132 3.81 -6.49 3.43
C GLY A 132 2.92 -6.09 4.62
N MET A 133 1.63 -5.83 4.36
CA MET A 133 0.65 -5.57 5.43
C MET A 133 0.57 -6.74 6.41
N MET A 134 0.48 -7.97 5.91
CA MET A 134 0.42 -9.18 6.74
C MET A 134 1.67 -9.34 7.61
N VAL A 135 2.86 -9.19 7.02
CA VAL A 135 4.13 -9.28 7.74
C VAL A 135 4.22 -8.22 8.85
N SER A 136 3.78 -7.00 8.57
CA SER A 136 3.75 -5.91 9.55
C SER A 136 2.75 -6.17 10.69
N ALA A 137 1.58 -6.74 10.38
CA ALA A 137 0.59 -7.12 11.37
C ALA A 137 1.15 -8.19 12.33
N PHE A 138 1.84 -9.21 11.82
CA PHE A 138 2.50 -10.22 12.66
C PHE A 138 3.61 -9.62 13.53
N ALA A 139 4.34 -8.62 13.04
CA ALA A 139 5.36 -7.94 13.84
C ALA A 139 4.75 -7.24 15.06
N VAL A 140 3.61 -6.57 14.88
CA VAL A 140 2.89 -5.90 15.97
C VAL A 140 2.27 -6.91 16.92
N ALA A 141 1.55 -7.91 16.41
CA ALA A 141 0.91 -8.95 17.21
C ALA A 141 1.91 -9.71 18.08
N GLY A 142 3.06 -10.10 17.53
CA GLY A 142 4.07 -10.88 18.26
C GLY A 142 4.84 -10.10 19.34
N ARG A 143 4.83 -8.75 19.30
CA ARG A 143 5.62 -7.92 20.23
C ARG A 143 4.80 -7.13 21.23
N PHE A 144 3.58 -6.75 20.87
CA PHE A 144 2.76 -5.80 21.64
C PHE A 144 1.44 -6.40 22.13
N SER A 145 1.20 -7.69 21.86
CA SER A 145 0.03 -8.42 22.38
C SER A 145 0.28 -9.13 23.73
N VAL A 146 1.48 -8.99 24.28
CA VAL A 146 1.88 -9.62 25.56
C VAL A 146 2.18 -8.54 26.59
N ASN A 147 1.13 -7.84 27.04
CA ASN A 147 1.14 -7.10 28.31
C ASN A 147 -0.28 -7.12 28.90
#